data_1e05f543fd346544b69faec9720b2c41
#
_entry.id   1e05f543fd346544b69faec9720b2c41
#
_cell.length_a   1.000
_cell.length_b   1.000
_cell.length_c   1.000
_cell.angle_alpha   90.00
_cell.angle_beta   90.00
_cell.angle_gamma   90.00
#
_symmetry.space_group_name_H-M   'P 1'
#
loop_
_entity.id
_entity.type
_entity.pdbx_description
1 polymer ?
#
loop_
_entity_poly.entity_id
_entity_poly.type
_entity_poly.pdbx_seq_one_letter_code
_entity_poly.pdbx_strand_id
1 'polypeptide(L)'
;SALSVAFGYVLCRFIVTSKYGRVLVAVRDAESRTRFLGYRVEHYKLFAFTVSAVLAGIAGSLYVPQVGIINPSEFSPANSIEIVIWVAVGGRGYLHGAIVGAIAVNYAKSYFTGALPEVWLFMLGGLFIATTLFLPKGIVGLTEKVKWPQKKRSIPTAVVPQGAGD
;
A
#
# COMPACT_ATOMS: atom_id res chain seq x y z
N SER A 1 14.20 -12.73 -10.27
CA SER A 1 13.49 -11.59 -9.69
C SER A 1 11.96 -11.65 -9.92
N ALA A 2 11.47 -11.88 -11.17
CA ALA A 2 10.04 -11.93 -11.45
C ALA A 2 9.29 -13.02 -10.64
N LEU A 3 9.92 -14.17 -10.47
CA LEU A 3 9.36 -15.30 -9.72
C LEU A 3 9.22 -14.98 -8.22
N SER A 4 10.15 -14.22 -7.64
CA SER A 4 10.07 -13.78 -6.25
C SER A 4 8.99 -12.72 -6.03
N VAL A 5 8.81 -11.81 -6.98
CA VAL A 5 7.71 -10.83 -6.96
C VAL A 5 6.36 -11.54 -7.05
N ALA A 6 6.21 -12.53 -7.95
CA ALA A 6 5.01 -13.33 -8.07
C ALA A 6 4.72 -14.11 -6.78
N PHE A 7 5.73 -14.74 -6.18
CA PHE A 7 5.60 -15.45 -4.90
C PHE A 7 5.16 -14.51 -3.77
N GLY A 8 5.82 -13.36 -3.61
CA GLY A 8 5.47 -12.34 -2.63
C GLY A 8 4.04 -11.82 -2.82
N TYR A 9 3.63 -11.59 -4.07
CA TYR A 9 2.27 -11.18 -4.40
C TYR A 9 1.22 -12.22 -4.00
N VAL A 10 1.45 -13.49 -4.36
CA VAL A 10 0.54 -14.60 -4.01
C VAL A 10 0.44 -14.75 -2.49
N LEU A 11 1.56 -14.70 -1.79
CA LEU A 11 1.60 -14.79 -0.33
C LEU A 11 0.83 -13.64 0.33
N CYS A 12 1.06 -12.40 -0.09
CA CYS A 12 0.31 -11.25 0.40
C CYS A 12 -1.18 -11.37 0.08
N ARG A 13 -1.54 -11.81 -1.12
CA ARG A 13 -2.94 -12.03 -1.51
C ARG A 13 -3.60 -13.09 -0.63
N PHE A 14 -2.90 -14.18 -0.35
CA PHE A 14 -3.40 -15.24 0.54
C PHE A 14 -3.66 -14.71 1.95
N ILE A 15 -2.74 -13.91 2.51
CA ILE A 15 -2.90 -13.30 3.83
C ILE A 15 -4.09 -12.34 3.85
N VAL A 16 -4.22 -11.46 2.85
CA VAL A 16 -5.30 -10.45 2.78
C VAL A 16 -6.67 -11.10 2.63
N THR A 17 -6.78 -12.22 1.92
CA THR A 17 -8.05 -12.95 1.75
C THR A 17 -8.40 -13.83 2.95
N SER A 18 -7.46 -14.11 3.84
CA SER A 18 -7.66 -14.91 5.04
C SER A 18 -8.50 -14.18 6.11
N LYS A 19 -8.87 -14.90 7.17
CA LYS A 19 -9.55 -14.31 8.35
C LYS A 19 -8.70 -13.20 8.98
N TYR A 20 -7.38 -13.36 9.02
CA TYR A 20 -6.44 -12.36 9.52
C TYR A 20 -6.48 -11.07 8.70
N GLY A 21 -6.55 -11.16 7.37
CA GLY A 21 -6.63 -10.00 6.49
C GLY A 21 -7.87 -9.17 6.73
N ARG A 22 -9.01 -9.79 6.98
CA ARG A 22 -10.27 -9.10 7.30
C ARG A 22 -10.17 -8.29 8.60
N VAL A 23 -9.50 -8.84 9.62
CA VAL A 23 -9.26 -8.12 10.88
C VAL A 23 -8.27 -6.99 10.68
N LEU A 24 -7.21 -7.18 9.88
CA LEU A 24 -6.25 -6.12 9.54
C LEU A 24 -6.92 -4.93 8.82
N VAL A 25 -7.85 -5.20 7.91
CA VAL A 25 -8.65 -4.14 7.26
C VAL A 25 -9.52 -3.41 8.28
N ALA A 26 -10.18 -4.13 9.20
CA ALA A 26 -10.96 -3.52 10.27
C ALA A 26 -10.11 -2.66 11.21
N VAL A 27 -8.90 -3.11 11.55
CA VAL A 27 -7.92 -2.35 12.34
C VAL A 27 -7.50 -1.07 11.62
N ARG A 28 -7.27 -1.14 10.30
CA ARG A 28 -6.92 0.03 9.49
C ARG A 28 -8.03 1.08 9.48
N ASP A 29 -9.28 0.65 9.33
CA ASP A 29 -10.41 1.54 9.12
C ASP A 29 -10.96 2.11 10.45
N ALA A 30 -10.92 1.31 11.53
CA ALA A 30 -11.43 1.72 12.85
C ALA A 30 -10.73 0.95 13.99
N GLU A 31 -9.52 1.36 14.35
CA GLU A 31 -8.70 0.69 15.37
C GLU A 31 -9.40 0.62 16.74
N SER A 32 -10.00 1.73 17.19
CA SER A 32 -10.69 1.81 18.47
C SER A 32 -11.86 0.84 18.54
N ARG A 33 -12.68 0.76 17.50
CA ARG A 33 -13.84 -0.15 17.46
C ARG A 33 -13.40 -1.61 17.50
N THR A 34 -12.31 -1.96 16.78
CA THR A 34 -11.78 -3.32 16.75
C THR A 34 -11.24 -3.72 18.13
N ARG A 35 -10.64 -2.79 18.86
CA ARG A 35 -10.17 -3.01 20.23
C ARG A 35 -11.32 -3.26 21.21
N PHE A 36 -12.43 -2.52 21.09
CA PHE A 36 -13.63 -2.73 21.89
C PHE A 36 -14.31 -4.08 21.65
N LEU A 37 -14.13 -4.68 20.48
CA LEU A 37 -14.61 -6.03 20.15
C LEU A 37 -13.74 -7.15 20.76
N GLY A 38 -12.72 -6.81 21.56
CA GLY A 38 -11.86 -7.77 22.25
C GLY A 38 -10.68 -8.29 21.43
N TYR A 39 -10.44 -7.78 20.23
CA TYR A 39 -9.28 -8.14 19.44
C TYR A 39 -8.02 -7.43 19.94
N ARG A 40 -6.94 -8.19 20.13
CA ARG A 40 -5.61 -7.65 20.48
C ARG A 40 -4.96 -7.07 19.23
N VAL A 41 -5.23 -5.80 18.94
CA VAL A 41 -4.77 -5.08 17.75
C VAL A 41 -3.25 -5.13 17.58
N GLU A 42 -2.52 -5.11 18.69
CA GLU A 42 -1.06 -5.15 18.70
C GLU A 42 -0.49 -6.41 18.03
N HIS A 43 -1.09 -7.58 18.27
CA HIS A 43 -0.64 -8.85 17.67
C HIS A 43 -0.86 -8.87 16.16
N TYR A 44 -1.95 -8.29 15.67
CA TYR A 44 -2.23 -8.20 14.24
C TYR A 44 -1.27 -7.24 13.53
N LYS A 45 -0.96 -6.11 14.17
CA LYS A 45 0.04 -5.15 13.66
C LYS A 45 1.43 -5.78 13.64
N LEU A 46 1.82 -6.48 14.73
CA LEU A 46 3.10 -7.17 14.82
C LEU A 46 3.24 -8.25 13.74
N PHE A 47 2.20 -9.05 13.53
CA PHE A 47 2.20 -10.06 12.48
C PHE A 47 2.39 -9.45 11.08
N ALA A 48 1.64 -8.40 10.74
CA ALA A 48 1.77 -7.71 9.46
C ALA A 48 3.17 -7.13 9.27
N PHE A 49 3.73 -6.53 10.33
CA PHE A 49 5.08 -5.97 10.32
C PHE A 49 6.14 -7.06 10.12
N THR A 50 6.02 -8.19 10.82
CA THR A 50 6.95 -9.32 10.70
C THR A 50 6.94 -9.91 9.29
N VAL A 51 5.76 -10.11 8.69
CA VAL A 51 5.65 -10.60 7.33
C VAL A 51 6.28 -9.62 6.33
N SER A 52 6.03 -8.32 6.51
CA SER A 52 6.64 -7.28 5.69
C SER A 52 8.17 -7.27 5.80
N ALA A 53 8.70 -7.42 7.02
CA ALA A 53 10.15 -7.49 7.26
C ALA A 53 10.80 -8.71 6.60
N VAL A 54 10.15 -9.88 6.67
CA VAL A 54 10.63 -11.10 6.00
C VAL A 54 10.66 -10.92 4.49
N LEU A 55 9.60 -10.36 3.90
CA LEU A 55 9.55 -10.09 2.46
C LEU A 55 10.62 -9.08 2.03
N ALA A 56 10.85 -8.05 2.83
CA ALA A 56 11.91 -7.08 2.60
C ALA A 56 13.30 -7.72 2.66
N GLY A 57 13.54 -8.63 3.62
CA GLY A 57 14.78 -9.39 3.72
C GLY A 57 15.03 -10.27 2.50
N ILE A 58 14.01 -10.98 2.01
CA ILE A 58 14.09 -11.78 0.78
C ILE A 58 14.38 -10.87 -0.43
N ALA A 59 13.70 -9.73 -0.54
CA ALA A 59 13.94 -8.78 -1.62
C ALA A 59 15.38 -8.24 -1.58
N GLY A 60 15.90 -7.91 -0.40
CA GLY A 60 17.28 -7.47 -0.21
C GLY A 60 18.30 -8.52 -0.61
N SER A 61 18.08 -9.79 -0.25
CA SER A 61 18.97 -10.89 -0.63
C SER A 61 19.01 -11.12 -2.14
N LEU A 62 17.92 -10.86 -2.84
CA LEU A 62 17.85 -10.98 -4.31
C LEU A 62 18.39 -9.75 -5.04
N TYR A 63 18.49 -8.62 -4.35
CA TYR A 63 19.05 -7.39 -4.91
C TYR A 63 20.56 -7.50 -5.11
N VAL A 64 21.27 -8.11 -4.15
CA VAL A 64 22.74 -8.23 -4.16
C VAL A 64 23.30 -8.85 -5.46
N PRO A 65 22.82 -10.02 -5.92
CA PRO A 65 23.34 -10.63 -7.15
C PRO A 65 23.02 -9.83 -8.41
N GLN A 66 22.05 -8.91 -8.37
CA GLN A 66 21.69 -8.10 -9.55
C GLN A 66 22.54 -6.84 -9.67
N VAL A 67 22.94 -6.25 -8.56
CA VAL A 67 23.72 -4.99 -8.52
C VAL A 67 25.22 -5.26 -8.38
N GLY A 68 25.59 -6.43 -7.88
CA GLY A 68 26.99 -6.90 -7.76
C GLY A 68 27.72 -6.33 -6.55
N ILE A 69 27.51 -5.08 -6.18
CA ILE A 69 28.17 -4.40 -5.05
C ILE A 69 27.13 -3.62 -4.26
N ILE A 70 27.10 -3.80 -2.94
CA ILE A 70 26.29 -2.99 -2.05
C ILE A 70 27.14 -1.82 -1.56
N ASN A 71 26.71 -0.60 -1.88
CA ASN A 71 27.31 0.62 -1.34
C ASN A 71 26.55 1.08 -0.10
N PRO A 72 27.24 1.71 0.90
CA PRO A 72 26.57 2.29 2.05
C PRO A 72 25.48 3.33 1.70
N SER A 73 25.59 3.96 0.54
CA SER A 73 24.60 4.91 0.01
C SER A 73 23.21 4.30 -0.24
N GLU A 74 23.14 2.97 -0.45
CA GLU A 74 21.86 2.25 -0.62
C GLU A 74 21.00 2.31 0.66
N PHE A 75 21.63 2.43 1.82
CA PHE A 75 20.95 2.57 3.10
C PHE A 75 20.57 4.02 3.44
N SER A 76 20.68 4.93 2.48
CA SER A 76 20.33 6.33 2.72
C SER A 76 18.82 6.49 2.98
N PRO A 77 18.43 7.45 3.84
CA PRO A 77 17.02 7.76 4.08
C PRO A 77 16.27 8.15 2.80
N ALA A 78 16.96 8.75 1.82
CA ALA A 78 16.41 9.14 0.53
C ALA A 78 15.83 7.94 -0.24
N ASN A 79 16.55 6.81 -0.30
CA ASN A 79 16.09 5.59 -0.94
C ASN A 79 14.85 5.01 -0.24
N SER A 80 14.80 5.07 1.09
CA SER A 80 13.63 4.63 1.87
C SER A 80 12.39 5.49 1.58
N ILE A 81 12.57 6.80 1.46
CA ILE A 81 11.50 7.74 1.09
C ILE A 81 11.02 7.47 -0.34
N GLU A 82 11.93 7.19 -1.26
CA GLU A 82 11.59 6.86 -2.66
C GLU A 82 10.66 5.64 -2.74
N ILE A 83 10.93 4.58 -1.97
CA ILE A 83 10.06 3.40 -1.91
C ILE A 83 8.66 3.75 -1.38
N VAL A 84 8.56 4.61 -0.38
CA VAL A 84 7.27 5.08 0.13
C VAL A 84 6.48 5.81 -0.96
N ILE A 85 7.16 6.60 -1.77
CA ILE A 85 6.55 7.32 -2.90
C ILE A 85 6.03 6.34 -3.95
N TRP A 86 6.76 5.27 -4.27
CA TRP A 86 6.29 4.24 -5.20
C TRP A 86 4.95 3.66 -4.77
N VAL A 87 4.82 3.33 -3.48
CA VAL A 87 3.57 2.81 -2.91
C VAL A 87 2.47 3.87 -2.88
N ALA A 88 2.81 5.13 -2.60
CA ALA A 88 1.85 6.23 -2.57
C ALA A 88 1.26 6.50 -3.97
N VAL A 89 2.11 6.55 -4.99
CA VAL A 89 1.72 6.75 -6.40
C VAL A 89 0.87 5.59 -6.90
N GLY A 90 1.26 4.35 -6.60
CA GLY A 90 0.53 3.17 -7.02
C GLY A 90 -0.84 3.03 -6.36
N GLY A 91 -0.95 3.43 -5.09
CA GLY A 91 -2.20 3.37 -4.32
C GLY A 91 -2.07 2.51 -3.05
N ARG A 92 -2.12 3.18 -1.91
CA ARG A 92 -1.93 2.59 -0.57
C ARG A 92 -2.94 1.50 -0.17
N GLY A 93 -4.04 1.37 -0.89
CA GLY A 93 -5.10 0.40 -0.56
C GLY A 93 -5.08 -0.87 -1.40
N TYR A 94 -4.22 -0.95 -2.41
CA TYR A 94 -4.23 -2.03 -3.41
C TYR A 94 -2.89 -2.74 -3.48
N LEU A 95 -2.93 -4.07 -3.39
CA LEU A 95 -1.72 -4.90 -3.42
C LEU A 95 -0.96 -4.78 -4.76
N HIS A 96 -1.69 -4.76 -5.87
CA HIS A 96 -1.10 -4.54 -7.20
C HIS A 96 -0.71 -3.08 -7.46
N GLY A 97 -1.22 -2.14 -6.66
CA GLY A 97 -0.84 -0.73 -6.73
C GLY A 97 0.66 -0.51 -6.50
N ALA A 98 1.24 -1.21 -5.54
CA ALA A 98 2.67 -1.11 -5.25
C ALA A 98 3.55 -1.51 -6.46
N ILE A 99 3.16 -2.56 -7.20
CA ILE A 99 3.88 -3.03 -8.39
C ILE A 99 3.77 -1.99 -9.52
N VAL A 100 2.55 -1.50 -9.77
CA VAL A 100 2.29 -0.47 -10.80
C VAL A 100 3.04 0.82 -10.46
N GLY A 101 3.00 1.25 -9.19
CA GLY A 101 3.71 2.43 -8.72
C GLY A 101 5.23 2.31 -8.87
N ALA A 102 5.80 1.16 -8.50
CA ALA A 102 7.23 0.91 -8.66
C ALA A 102 7.65 1.00 -10.15
N ILE A 103 6.90 0.38 -11.06
CA ILE A 103 7.20 0.44 -12.50
C ILE A 103 7.06 1.87 -13.01
N ALA A 104 5.97 2.56 -12.68
CA ALA A 104 5.71 3.91 -13.16
C ALA A 104 6.78 4.91 -12.69
N VAL A 105 7.13 4.89 -11.40
CA VAL A 105 8.11 5.83 -10.83
C VAL A 105 9.52 5.50 -11.33
N ASN A 106 9.90 4.21 -11.44
CA ASN A 106 11.21 3.86 -11.98
C ASN A 106 11.35 4.22 -13.47
N TYR A 107 10.28 4.07 -14.25
CA TYR A 107 10.28 4.51 -15.64
C TYR A 107 10.43 6.04 -15.73
N ALA A 108 9.68 6.79 -14.92
CA ALA A 108 9.82 8.25 -14.83
C ALA A 108 11.23 8.63 -14.37
N LYS A 109 11.79 7.95 -13.36
CA LYS A 109 13.16 8.15 -12.88
C LYS A 109 14.19 8.00 -14.00
N SER A 110 14.12 6.91 -14.76
CA SER A 110 15.05 6.66 -15.86
C SER A 110 14.98 7.75 -16.92
N TYR A 111 13.79 8.25 -17.23
CA TYR A 111 13.61 9.30 -18.20
C TYR A 111 14.15 10.66 -17.71
N PHE A 112 13.80 11.06 -16.48
CA PHE A 112 14.19 12.37 -15.94
C PHE A 112 15.66 12.41 -15.49
N THR A 113 16.22 11.33 -14.99
CA THR A 113 17.63 11.28 -14.58
C THR A 113 18.55 11.40 -15.79
N GLY A 114 18.14 10.90 -16.96
CA GLY A 114 18.87 11.09 -18.20
C GLY A 114 18.86 12.53 -18.73
N ALA A 115 17.80 13.31 -18.42
CA ALA A 115 17.66 14.67 -18.90
C ALA A 115 18.17 15.73 -17.90
N LEU A 116 17.90 15.58 -16.59
CA LEU A 116 18.16 16.57 -15.55
C LEU A 116 18.43 15.88 -14.19
N PRO A 117 19.65 15.36 -13.94
CA PRO A 117 19.94 14.56 -12.74
C PRO A 117 19.81 15.36 -11.42
N GLU A 118 20.09 16.65 -11.43
CA GLU A 118 20.04 17.48 -10.21
C GLU A 118 18.62 17.85 -9.77
N VAL A 119 17.67 17.85 -10.70
CA VAL A 119 16.26 18.25 -10.45
C VAL A 119 15.40 17.05 -10.00
N TRP A 120 15.92 15.84 -10.12
CA TRP A 120 15.19 14.60 -9.81
C TRP A 120 14.60 14.58 -8.39
N LEU A 121 15.38 14.98 -7.38
CA LEU A 121 14.90 15.00 -5.99
C LEU A 121 13.71 15.97 -5.79
N PHE A 122 13.78 17.14 -6.43
CA PHE A 122 12.68 18.11 -6.38
C PHE A 122 11.43 17.60 -7.10
N MET A 123 11.60 16.97 -8.25
CA MET A 123 10.50 16.35 -8.98
C MET A 123 9.86 15.21 -8.18
N LEU A 124 10.66 14.41 -7.48
CA LEU A 124 10.20 13.33 -6.63
C LEU A 124 9.37 13.86 -5.45
N GLY A 125 9.82 14.93 -4.82
CA GLY A 125 9.06 15.66 -3.79
C GLY A 125 7.76 16.24 -4.34
N GLY A 126 7.81 16.90 -5.49
CA GLY A 126 6.65 17.43 -6.20
C GLY A 126 5.65 16.35 -6.59
N LEU A 127 6.13 15.21 -7.10
CA LEU A 127 5.32 14.05 -7.42
C LEU A 127 4.62 13.50 -6.17
N PHE A 128 5.30 13.45 -5.03
CA PHE A 128 4.71 13.03 -3.76
C PHE A 128 3.58 13.96 -3.32
N ILE A 129 3.82 15.27 -3.37
CA ILE A 129 2.83 16.29 -3.03
C ILE A 129 1.64 16.20 -3.98
N ALA A 130 1.89 16.14 -5.29
CA ALA A 130 0.84 16.02 -6.30
C ALA A 130 0.00 14.75 -6.10
N THR A 131 0.65 13.60 -5.85
CA THR A 131 -0.06 12.34 -5.62
C THR A 131 -0.88 12.39 -4.33
N THR A 132 -0.37 12.99 -3.28
CA THR A 132 -1.10 13.09 -2.01
C THR A 132 -2.29 14.04 -2.10
N LEU A 133 -2.18 15.14 -2.84
CA LEU A 133 -3.25 16.13 -3.00
C LEU A 133 -4.31 15.69 -4.03
N PHE A 134 -3.87 15.20 -5.20
CA PHE A 134 -4.77 14.89 -6.31
C PHE A 134 -5.23 13.43 -6.36
N LEU A 135 -4.37 12.49 -5.86
CA LEU A 135 -4.64 11.06 -5.92
C LEU A 135 -4.54 10.39 -4.53
N PRO A 136 -5.40 10.72 -3.57
CA PRO A 136 -5.32 10.11 -2.22
C PRO A 136 -5.49 8.59 -2.24
N LYS A 137 -6.02 8.01 -3.33
CA LYS A 137 -6.16 6.57 -3.57
C LYS A 137 -5.15 5.99 -4.57
N GLY A 138 -4.22 6.80 -5.05
CA GLY A 138 -3.23 6.43 -6.07
C GLY A 138 -3.82 6.21 -7.46
N ILE A 139 -2.95 5.88 -8.43
CA ILE A 139 -3.32 5.65 -9.84
C ILE A 139 -4.33 4.51 -9.97
N VAL A 140 -4.15 3.43 -9.21
CA VAL A 140 -5.06 2.27 -9.22
C VAL A 140 -6.44 2.62 -8.65
N GLY A 141 -6.54 3.54 -7.70
CA GLY A 141 -7.82 4.01 -7.18
C GLY A 141 -8.65 4.81 -8.19
N LEU A 142 -8.02 5.44 -9.18
CA LEU A 142 -8.71 6.12 -10.28
C LEU A 142 -9.38 5.13 -11.24
N THR A 143 -8.70 4.04 -11.56
CA THR A 143 -9.24 3.02 -12.46
C THR A 143 -10.45 2.30 -11.88
N GLU A 144 -10.54 2.21 -10.55
CA GLU A 144 -11.69 1.59 -9.87
C GLU A 144 -12.91 2.53 -9.79
N LYS A 145 -12.70 3.84 -9.67
CA LYS A 145 -13.83 4.81 -9.75
C LYS A 145 -14.59 4.71 -11.07
N VAL A 146 -13.91 4.30 -12.14
CA VAL A 146 -14.52 4.14 -13.48
C VAL A 146 -15.30 2.83 -13.60
N LYS A 147 -14.97 1.79 -12.79
CA LYS A 147 -15.55 0.44 -12.97
C LYS A 147 -16.60 0.02 -11.92
N TRP A 148 -16.80 0.75 -10.83
CA TRP A 148 -17.77 0.36 -9.81
C TRP A 148 -18.65 1.52 -9.36
N PRO A 149 -19.89 1.63 -9.87
CA PRO A 149 -20.92 2.37 -9.16
C PRO A 149 -21.19 1.60 -7.86
N GLN A 150 -20.79 2.15 -6.75
CA GLN A 150 -21.11 1.59 -5.43
C GLN A 150 -22.62 1.41 -5.34
N LYS A 151 -23.09 0.18 -5.43
CA LYS A 151 -24.45 -0.19 -5.04
C LYS A 151 -24.59 0.20 -3.57
N LYS A 152 -25.18 1.36 -3.31
CA LYS A 152 -25.60 1.78 -1.97
C LYS A 152 -26.40 0.61 -1.39
N ARG A 153 -25.83 -0.12 -0.45
CA ARG A 153 -26.63 -0.96 0.43
C ARG A 153 -27.48 0.02 1.23
N SER A 154 -28.71 0.20 0.80
CA SER A 154 -29.75 0.78 1.61
C SER A 154 -29.80 -0.08 2.88
N ILE A 155 -29.36 0.48 3.99
CA ILE A 155 -29.62 -0.06 5.32
C ILE A 155 -31.15 -0.05 5.42
N PRO A 156 -31.80 -1.21 5.64
CA PRO A 156 -33.22 -1.18 5.91
C PRO A 156 -33.38 -0.34 7.18
N THR A 157 -34.09 0.76 7.05
CA THR A 157 -34.53 1.56 8.20
C THR A 157 -35.34 0.61 9.07
N ALA A 158 -34.77 0.21 10.21
CA ALA A 158 -35.51 -0.51 11.21
C ALA A 158 -36.71 0.36 11.56
N VAL A 159 -37.87 -0.12 11.18
CA VAL A 159 -39.14 0.46 11.61
C VAL A 159 -39.17 0.40 13.12
N VAL A 160 -38.99 1.54 13.75
CA VAL A 160 -39.26 1.69 15.18
C VAL A 160 -40.77 1.52 15.34
N PRO A 161 -41.26 0.52 16.07
CA PRO A 161 -42.71 0.46 16.38
C PRO A 161 -43.08 1.64 17.25
N GLN A 162 -43.77 2.61 16.66
CA GLN A 162 -44.53 3.59 17.42
C GLN A 162 -45.80 2.85 17.93
N GLY A 163 -45.86 2.63 19.21
CA GLY A 163 -47.10 2.14 19.78
C GLY A 163 -46.93 1.48 21.14
N ALA A 164 -46.91 2.28 22.20
CA ALA A 164 -47.50 1.95 23.48
C ALA A 164 -47.49 3.25 24.31
N GLY A 165 -48.39 4.13 23.99
CA GLY A 165 -48.93 5.09 24.95
C GLY A 165 -50.35 4.63 25.24
N ASP A 166 -50.55 4.18 26.47
CA ASP A 166 -51.76 4.31 27.30
C ASP A 166 -51.38 3.85 28.71
#